data_3d0f8ac54cd5b7d41514803f0f069ffe
#
_entry.id   3d0f8ac54cd5b7d41514803f0f069ffe
#
_cell.length_a   1.000
_cell.length_b   1.000
_cell.length_c   1.000
_cell.angle_alpha   90.00
_cell.angle_beta   90.00
_cell.angle_gamma   90.00
#
_symmetry.space_group_name_H-M   'P 1'
#
loop_
_entity.id
_entity.type
_entity.pdbx_description
1 polymer ?
#
loop_
_entity_poly.entity_id
_entity_poly.type
_entity_poly.pdbx_seq_one_letter_code
_entity_poly.pdbx_strand_id
1 'polypeptide(L)'
;VIMNSKEIIDYLKSEASEKYKENVIKMGIPEKFCIGVSTSTLRKFAKKLDKSNELAFELWNTHYHEARLLAVLIFDHKCLSYDQIDTLMSEVLSWDLCDHLCKNLIIKLDYYEDFIFNWIAADHIYKKRASFVLIAASTIHDKSMTKETLDIYLKLVYENSCYKHDHIKKA
;
A
#
# COMPACT_ATOMS: atom_id res chain seq x y z
N VAL A 1 -6.61 -3.41 22.37
CA VAL A 1 -7.77 -4.26 22.11
C VAL A 1 -7.31 -5.51 21.36
N ILE A 2 -7.67 -6.67 21.90
CA ILE A 2 -7.34 -7.96 21.25
C ILE A 2 -8.56 -8.44 20.49
N MET A 3 -8.41 -8.56 19.15
CA MET A 3 -9.46 -9.06 18.27
C MET A 3 -8.82 -10.01 17.23
N ASN A 4 -9.53 -11.05 16.83
CA ASN A 4 -9.11 -11.90 15.72
C ASN A 4 -9.60 -11.32 14.38
N SER A 5 -9.12 -11.89 13.28
CA SER A 5 -9.45 -11.39 11.93
C SER A 5 -10.96 -11.42 11.65
N LYS A 6 -11.66 -12.45 12.08
CA LYS A 6 -13.12 -12.57 11.89
C LYS A 6 -13.87 -11.45 12.62
N GLU A 7 -13.54 -11.21 13.88
CA GLU A 7 -14.15 -10.14 14.68
C GLU A 7 -13.90 -8.77 14.06
N ILE A 8 -12.69 -8.55 13.52
CA ILE A 8 -12.35 -7.32 12.83
C ILE A 8 -13.19 -7.15 11.56
N ILE A 9 -13.32 -8.18 10.74
CA ILE A 9 -14.18 -8.14 9.54
C ILE A 9 -15.63 -7.83 9.90
N ASP A 10 -16.17 -8.49 10.94
CA ASP A 10 -17.53 -8.24 11.41
C ASP A 10 -17.70 -6.78 11.88
N TYR A 11 -16.72 -6.25 12.59
CA TYR A 11 -16.70 -4.85 13.00
C TYR A 11 -16.67 -3.91 11.79
N LEU A 12 -15.80 -4.15 10.81
CA LEU A 12 -15.73 -3.33 9.60
C LEU A 12 -17.05 -3.34 8.83
N LYS A 13 -17.69 -4.49 8.74
CA LYS A 13 -19.02 -4.60 8.10
C LYS A 13 -20.09 -3.81 8.85
N SER A 14 -20.00 -3.71 10.18
CA SER A 14 -20.92 -2.88 10.97
C SER A 14 -20.75 -1.38 10.73
N GLU A 15 -19.58 -0.94 10.29
CA GLU A 15 -19.25 0.45 9.97
C GLU A 15 -19.41 0.77 8.47
N ALA A 16 -19.91 -0.17 7.68
CA ALA A 16 -20.02 -0.03 6.23
C ALA A 16 -21.07 1.02 5.82
N SER A 17 -20.79 1.72 4.72
CA SER A 17 -21.75 2.59 4.06
C SER A 17 -21.76 2.34 2.56
N GLU A 18 -22.92 2.43 1.93
CA GLU A 18 -23.06 2.23 0.48
C GLU A 18 -22.22 3.23 -0.32
N LYS A 19 -22.15 4.47 0.14
CA LYS A 19 -21.35 5.52 -0.50
C LYS A 19 -19.88 5.13 -0.63
N TYR A 20 -19.28 4.63 0.45
CA TYR A 20 -17.87 4.21 0.43
C TYR A 20 -17.69 2.91 -0.34
N LYS A 21 -18.67 2.01 -0.26
CA LYS A 21 -18.66 0.75 -1.03
C LYS A 21 -18.65 1.03 -2.53
N GLU A 22 -19.49 1.93 -3.01
CA GLU A 22 -19.53 2.36 -4.41
C GLU A 22 -18.18 2.93 -4.86
N ASN A 23 -17.52 3.72 -4.02
CA ASN A 23 -16.21 4.27 -4.33
C ASN A 23 -15.15 3.18 -4.55
N VAL A 24 -15.17 2.14 -3.71
CA VAL A 24 -14.23 1.01 -3.83
C VAL A 24 -14.52 0.21 -5.10
N ILE A 25 -15.79 -0.02 -5.43
CA ILE A 25 -16.19 -0.70 -6.67
C ILE A 25 -15.70 0.08 -7.90
N LYS A 26 -15.82 1.41 -7.88
CA LYS A 26 -15.34 2.28 -8.97
C LYS A 26 -13.82 2.21 -9.19
N MET A 27 -13.06 1.80 -8.19
CA MET A 27 -11.62 1.56 -8.32
C MET A 27 -11.28 0.24 -9.03
N GLY A 28 -12.28 -0.58 -9.34
CA GLY A 28 -12.10 -1.86 -10.01
C GLY A 28 -12.01 -3.05 -9.07
N ILE A 29 -12.27 -2.87 -7.77
CA ILE A 29 -12.30 -3.97 -6.82
C ILE A 29 -13.62 -4.74 -6.98
N PRO A 30 -13.58 -6.09 -7.08
CA PRO A 30 -14.81 -6.88 -7.15
C PRO A 30 -15.74 -6.61 -5.97
N GLU A 31 -17.04 -6.47 -6.23
CA GLU A 31 -18.03 -6.11 -5.21
C GLU A 31 -17.98 -7.02 -3.98
N LYS A 32 -17.78 -8.32 -4.17
CA LYS A 32 -17.67 -9.30 -3.08
C LYS A 32 -16.53 -9.01 -2.10
N PHE A 33 -15.54 -8.22 -2.50
CA PHE A 33 -14.39 -7.83 -1.68
C PHE A 33 -14.46 -6.38 -1.21
N CYS A 34 -15.58 -5.70 -1.40
CA CYS A 34 -15.82 -4.33 -0.96
C CYS A 34 -16.70 -4.34 0.30
N ILE A 35 -16.25 -3.67 1.35
CA ILE A 35 -17.03 -3.49 2.58
C ILE A 35 -17.69 -2.12 2.60
N GLY A 36 -16.94 -1.08 2.33
CA GLY A 36 -17.43 0.30 2.31
C GLY A 36 -17.11 1.07 3.59
N VAL A 37 -15.84 1.01 4.03
CA VAL A 37 -15.37 1.73 5.21
C VAL A 37 -14.36 2.79 4.78
N SER A 38 -14.49 4.01 5.33
CA SER A 38 -13.57 5.10 5.01
C SER A 38 -12.18 4.85 5.56
N THR A 39 -11.17 5.38 4.88
CA THR A 39 -9.78 5.33 5.35
C THR A 39 -9.61 6.00 6.72
N SER A 40 -10.36 7.07 6.98
CA SER A 40 -10.36 7.73 8.28
C SER A 40 -10.81 6.80 9.40
N THR A 41 -11.88 6.03 9.18
CA THR A 41 -12.38 5.03 10.14
C THR A 41 -11.34 3.92 10.35
N LEU A 42 -10.73 3.44 9.26
CA LEU A 42 -9.67 2.42 9.35
C LEU A 42 -8.47 2.91 10.17
N ARG A 43 -8.04 4.14 9.96
CA ARG A 43 -6.93 4.74 10.72
C ARG A 43 -7.25 4.88 12.21
N LYS A 44 -8.46 5.29 12.54
CA LYS A 44 -8.90 5.39 13.94
C LYS A 44 -8.93 4.01 14.60
N PHE A 45 -9.41 3.02 13.88
CA PHE A 45 -9.46 1.65 14.37
C PHE A 45 -8.06 1.03 14.54
N ALA A 46 -7.18 1.23 13.57
CA ALA A 46 -5.80 0.75 13.62
C ALA A 46 -5.05 1.22 14.87
N LYS A 47 -5.33 2.43 15.34
CA LYS A 47 -4.71 2.98 16.56
C LYS A 47 -5.11 2.22 17.83
N LYS A 48 -6.20 1.47 17.81
CA LYS A 48 -6.68 0.65 18.92
C LYS A 48 -6.12 -0.76 18.90
N LEU A 49 -5.48 -1.15 17.80
CA LEU A 49 -4.90 -2.46 17.61
C LEU A 49 -3.39 -2.41 17.82
N ASP A 50 -2.84 -3.48 18.38
CA ASP A 50 -1.40 -3.64 18.46
C ASP A 50 -0.83 -4.06 17.11
N LYS A 51 0.42 -3.72 16.85
CA LYS A 51 1.14 -4.22 15.67
C LYS A 51 1.23 -5.74 15.74
N SER A 52 0.84 -6.41 14.66
CA SER A 52 0.89 -7.87 14.56
C SER A 52 0.97 -8.29 13.10
N ASN A 53 2.09 -8.88 12.70
CA ASN A 53 2.25 -9.37 11.33
C ASN A 53 1.36 -10.59 11.08
N GLU A 54 1.17 -11.46 12.06
CA GLU A 54 0.26 -12.60 11.94
C GLU A 54 -1.17 -12.14 11.61
N LEU A 55 -1.72 -11.24 12.43
CA LEU A 55 -3.05 -10.69 12.19
C LEU A 55 -3.15 -9.92 10.87
N ALA A 56 -2.11 -9.15 10.55
CA ALA A 56 -2.07 -8.39 9.29
C ALA A 56 -2.11 -9.31 8.07
N PHE A 57 -1.37 -10.42 8.06
CA PHE A 57 -1.42 -11.40 6.98
C PHE A 57 -2.78 -12.10 6.91
N GLU A 58 -3.38 -12.43 8.05
CA GLU A 58 -4.75 -12.98 8.07
C GLU A 58 -5.75 -12.03 7.43
N LEU A 59 -5.71 -10.74 7.79
CA LEU A 59 -6.57 -9.71 7.20
C LEU A 59 -6.31 -9.53 5.71
N TRP A 60 -5.04 -9.48 5.30
CA TRP A 60 -4.66 -9.39 3.91
C TRP A 60 -5.23 -10.54 3.07
N ASN A 61 -5.15 -11.74 3.60
CA ASN A 61 -5.58 -12.96 2.93
C ASN A 61 -7.10 -13.15 2.89
N THR A 62 -7.88 -12.28 3.55
CA THR A 62 -9.34 -12.25 3.37
C THR A 62 -9.76 -11.71 2.00
N HIS A 63 -8.87 -11.03 1.30
CA HIS A 63 -9.10 -10.33 0.04
C HIS A 63 -10.01 -9.11 0.12
N TYR A 64 -10.64 -8.82 1.26
CA TYR A 64 -11.38 -7.57 1.43
C TYR A 64 -10.46 -6.37 1.30
N HIS A 65 -10.85 -5.42 0.47
CA HIS A 65 -10.04 -4.23 0.20
C HIS A 65 -9.72 -3.46 1.47
N GLU A 66 -10.74 -3.17 2.28
CA GLU A 66 -10.56 -2.42 3.52
C GLU A 66 -9.77 -3.21 4.58
N ALA A 67 -9.88 -4.54 4.60
CA ALA A 67 -9.05 -5.38 5.46
C ALA A 67 -7.57 -5.29 5.05
N ARG A 68 -7.28 -5.22 3.77
CA ARG A 68 -5.92 -5.01 3.26
C ARG A 68 -5.38 -3.63 3.61
N LEU A 69 -6.19 -2.58 3.48
CA LEU A 69 -5.82 -1.24 3.92
C LEU A 69 -5.51 -1.21 5.42
N LEU A 70 -6.31 -1.88 6.23
CA LEU A 70 -6.09 -1.99 7.68
C LEU A 70 -4.82 -2.79 7.98
N ALA A 71 -4.60 -3.92 7.30
CA ALA A 71 -3.42 -4.75 7.46
C ALA A 71 -2.12 -3.94 7.30
N VAL A 72 -2.07 -3.08 6.29
CA VAL A 72 -0.91 -2.20 6.05
C VAL A 72 -0.60 -1.35 7.28
N LEU A 73 -1.62 -0.89 8.00
CA LEU A 73 -1.45 -0.03 9.18
C LEU A 73 -1.02 -0.79 10.43
N ILE A 74 -1.22 -2.11 10.48
CA ILE A 74 -0.87 -2.93 11.64
C ILE A 74 0.32 -3.85 11.44
N PHE A 75 0.90 -3.91 10.23
CA PHE A 75 2.19 -4.56 10.03
C PHE A 75 3.30 -3.90 10.86
N ASP A 76 4.13 -4.69 11.49
CA ASP A 76 5.39 -4.24 12.03
C ASP A 76 6.45 -4.34 10.94
N HIS A 77 6.85 -3.20 10.39
CA HIS A 77 7.82 -3.14 9.29
C HIS A 77 9.19 -3.74 9.65
N LYS A 78 9.55 -3.73 10.94
CA LYS A 78 10.83 -4.27 11.42
C LYS A 78 10.97 -5.77 11.25
N CYS A 79 9.84 -6.48 11.15
CA CYS A 79 9.78 -7.93 11.06
C CYS A 79 9.31 -8.43 9.68
N LEU A 80 9.44 -7.61 8.64
CA LEU A 80 9.07 -7.98 7.26
C LEU A 80 10.32 -8.11 6.40
N SER A 81 10.34 -9.16 5.57
CA SER A 81 11.40 -9.38 4.58
C SER A 81 11.07 -8.70 3.26
N TYR A 82 12.11 -8.52 2.41
CA TYR A 82 11.94 -8.07 1.04
C TYR A 82 10.92 -8.91 0.27
N ASP A 83 11.04 -10.25 0.34
CA ASP A 83 10.16 -11.16 -0.39
C ASP A 83 8.71 -11.06 0.05
N GLN A 84 8.47 -10.87 1.34
CA GLN A 84 7.11 -10.66 1.86
C GLN A 84 6.49 -9.38 1.28
N ILE A 85 7.23 -8.29 1.25
CA ILE A 85 6.77 -7.01 0.67
C ILE A 85 6.54 -7.15 -0.84
N ASP A 86 7.46 -7.79 -1.54
CA ASP A 86 7.33 -8.01 -2.99
C ASP A 86 6.07 -8.84 -3.31
N THR A 87 5.80 -9.86 -2.51
CA THR A 87 4.59 -10.69 -2.63
C THR A 87 3.33 -9.86 -2.37
N LEU A 88 3.30 -9.04 -1.32
CA LEU A 88 2.16 -8.17 -1.03
C LEU A 88 1.86 -7.25 -2.23
N MET A 89 2.86 -6.59 -2.78
CA MET A 89 2.66 -5.69 -3.92
C MET A 89 2.21 -6.44 -5.17
N SER A 90 2.64 -7.68 -5.37
CA SER A 90 2.23 -8.50 -6.52
C SER A 90 0.72 -8.82 -6.52
N GLU A 91 0.08 -8.76 -5.35
CA GLU A 91 -1.35 -9.03 -5.18
C GLU A 91 -2.23 -7.77 -5.20
N VAL A 92 -1.63 -6.59 -5.31
CA VAL A 92 -2.34 -5.30 -5.34
C VAL A 92 -3.12 -5.15 -6.65
N LEU A 93 -4.39 -4.75 -6.55
CA LEU A 93 -5.32 -4.62 -7.67
C LEU A 93 -5.80 -3.18 -7.91
N SER A 94 -5.35 -2.21 -7.10
CA SER A 94 -5.81 -0.84 -7.20
C SER A 94 -4.70 0.15 -6.86
N TRP A 95 -4.82 1.36 -7.43
CA TRP A 95 -3.84 2.43 -7.21
C TRP A 95 -3.83 2.92 -5.75
N ASP A 96 -4.98 2.97 -5.10
CA ASP A 96 -5.09 3.45 -3.72
C ASP A 96 -4.40 2.51 -2.73
N LEU A 97 -4.54 1.19 -2.89
CA LEU A 97 -3.83 0.22 -2.07
C LEU A 97 -2.32 0.26 -2.33
N CYS A 98 -1.93 0.40 -3.60
CA CYS A 98 -0.52 0.58 -3.98
C CYS A 98 0.12 1.77 -3.24
N ASP A 99 -0.52 2.93 -3.33
CA ASP A 99 -0.02 4.16 -2.70
C ASP A 99 -0.04 4.07 -1.17
N HIS A 100 -1.08 3.46 -0.61
CA HIS A 100 -1.21 3.23 0.83
C HIS A 100 -0.09 2.34 1.37
N LEU A 101 0.21 1.26 0.66
CA LEU A 101 1.30 0.33 1.00
C LEU A 101 2.66 1.04 0.95
N CYS A 102 2.91 1.85 -0.07
CA CYS A 102 4.14 2.62 -0.19
C CYS A 102 4.31 3.63 0.94
N LYS A 103 3.29 4.45 1.19
CA LYS A 103 3.37 5.61 2.11
C LYS A 103 3.30 5.22 3.59
N ASN A 104 2.65 4.10 3.92
CA ASN A 104 2.44 3.71 5.32
C ASN A 104 3.32 2.54 5.76
N LEU A 105 3.91 1.79 4.85
CA LEU A 105 4.71 0.62 5.20
C LEU A 105 6.09 0.66 4.54
N ILE A 106 6.17 0.63 3.22
CA ILE A 106 7.43 0.43 2.49
C ILE A 106 8.42 1.55 2.76
N ILE A 107 7.98 2.80 2.79
CA ILE A 107 8.85 3.95 3.04
C ILE A 107 9.56 3.88 4.41
N LYS A 108 9.02 3.15 5.37
CA LYS A 108 9.60 2.98 6.71
C LYS A 108 10.71 1.93 6.76
N LEU A 109 10.86 1.12 5.71
CA LEU A 109 11.89 0.10 5.64
C LEU A 109 13.26 0.74 5.39
N ASP A 110 14.30 0.24 6.04
CA ASP A 110 15.67 0.72 5.82
C ASP A 110 16.12 0.48 4.37
N TYR A 111 15.53 -0.52 3.70
CA TYR A 111 15.85 -0.93 2.34
C TYR A 111 14.79 -0.52 1.31
N TYR A 112 13.99 0.52 1.55
CA TYR A 112 12.93 0.93 0.62
C TYR A 112 13.48 1.26 -0.78
N GLU A 113 14.73 1.74 -0.87
CA GLU A 113 15.36 2.07 -2.14
C GLU A 113 15.51 0.86 -3.07
N ASP A 114 15.71 -0.33 -2.52
CA ASP A 114 15.81 -1.55 -3.31
C ASP A 114 14.55 -1.78 -4.16
N PHE A 115 13.38 -1.45 -3.62
CA PHE A 115 12.12 -1.53 -4.36
C PHE A 115 12.05 -0.51 -5.49
N ILE A 116 12.58 0.69 -5.30
CA ILE A 116 12.64 1.71 -6.36
C ILE A 116 13.40 1.15 -7.56
N PHE A 117 14.62 0.67 -7.34
CA PHE A 117 15.47 0.17 -8.42
C PHE A 117 14.94 -1.12 -9.04
N ASN A 118 14.40 -2.03 -8.24
CA ASN A 118 13.93 -3.32 -8.73
C ASN A 118 12.56 -3.24 -9.44
N TRP A 119 11.71 -2.28 -9.07
CA TRP A 119 10.36 -2.17 -9.61
C TRP A 119 10.20 -1.13 -10.73
N ILE A 120 11.18 -0.24 -10.93
CA ILE A 120 11.04 0.88 -11.89
C ILE A 120 10.78 0.40 -13.33
N ALA A 121 11.35 -0.73 -13.72
CA ALA A 121 11.19 -1.34 -15.03
C ALA A 121 10.31 -2.61 -15.01
N ALA A 122 9.57 -2.85 -13.93
CA ALA A 122 8.72 -4.03 -13.81
C ALA A 122 7.54 -4.00 -14.78
N ASP A 123 7.13 -5.18 -15.24
CA ASP A 123 5.92 -5.32 -16.07
C ASP A 123 4.64 -5.17 -15.23
N HIS A 124 4.69 -5.54 -13.96
CA HIS A 124 3.57 -5.39 -13.04
C HIS A 124 3.26 -3.90 -12.82
N ILE A 125 2.05 -3.47 -13.23
CA ILE A 125 1.68 -2.06 -13.25
C ILE A 125 1.83 -1.38 -11.88
N TYR A 126 1.44 -2.06 -10.80
CA TYR A 126 1.51 -1.47 -9.46
C TYR A 126 2.89 -1.52 -8.84
N LYS A 127 3.74 -2.49 -9.17
CA LYS A 127 5.16 -2.45 -8.81
C LYS A 127 5.84 -1.26 -9.47
N LYS A 128 5.58 -1.03 -10.75
CA LYS A 128 6.12 0.12 -11.47
C LYS A 128 5.60 1.44 -10.89
N ARG A 129 4.28 1.55 -10.65
CA ARG A 129 3.70 2.71 -9.97
C ARG A 129 4.35 2.95 -8.61
N ALA A 130 4.52 1.90 -7.81
CA ALA A 130 5.13 1.97 -6.49
C ALA A 130 6.53 2.58 -6.51
N SER A 131 7.34 2.26 -7.52
CA SER A 131 8.67 2.87 -7.65
C SER A 131 8.60 4.41 -7.77
N PHE A 132 7.66 4.93 -8.55
CA PHE A 132 7.44 6.38 -8.69
C PHE A 132 6.90 6.99 -7.40
N VAL A 133 5.94 6.34 -6.76
CA VAL A 133 5.38 6.81 -5.48
C VAL A 133 6.45 6.84 -4.39
N LEU A 134 7.30 5.82 -4.32
CA LEU A 134 8.41 5.77 -3.36
C LEU A 134 9.45 6.86 -3.61
N ILE A 135 9.78 7.15 -4.86
CA ILE A 135 10.66 8.27 -5.20
C ILE A 135 10.08 9.58 -4.66
N ALA A 136 8.82 9.86 -4.94
CA ALA A 136 8.16 11.07 -4.45
C ALA A 136 8.11 11.12 -2.92
N ALA A 137 7.75 10.01 -2.28
CA ALA A 137 7.67 9.92 -0.82
C ALA A 137 9.05 10.07 -0.16
N SER A 138 10.12 9.56 -0.78
CA SER A 138 11.48 9.64 -0.25
C SER A 138 11.98 11.08 -0.13
N THR A 139 11.57 11.97 -1.01
CA THR A 139 11.96 13.40 -0.96
C THR A 139 11.42 14.09 0.30
N ILE A 140 10.32 13.60 0.84
CA ILE A 140 9.71 14.12 2.07
C ILE A 140 10.24 13.37 3.30
N HIS A 141 10.41 12.06 3.18
CA HIS A 141 10.80 11.17 4.26
C HIS A 141 12.28 11.28 4.63
N ASP A 142 13.17 11.33 3.64
CA ASP A 142 14.62 11.40 3.82
C ASP A 142 15.12 12.84 3.81
N LYS A 143 15.27 13.43 4.99
CA LYS A 143 15.75 14.80 5.17
C LYS A 143 17.25 14.95 4.85
N SER A 144 17.99 13.85 4.75
CA SER A 144 19.42 13.83 4.45
C SER A 144 19.71 13.44 3.00
N MET A 145 18.69 13.37 2.14
CA MET A 145 18.86 13.01 0.74
C MET A 145 19.87 13.92 0.04
N THR A 146 20.87 13.31 -0.59
CA THR A 146 21.88 14.06 -1.35
C THR A 146 21.36 14.47 -2.72
N LYS A 147 22.00 15.48 -3.31
CA LYS A 147 21.72 15.89 -4.68
C LYS A 147 21.99 14.75 -5.66
N GLU A 148 23.03 13.98 -5.45
CA GLU A 148 23.40 12.84 -6.29
C GLU A 148 22.29 11.79 -6.29
N THR A 149 21.73 11.44 -5.14
CA THR A 149 20.62 10.50 -5.01
C THR A 149 19.38 11.04 -5.75
N LEU A 150 19.06 12.33 -5.55
CA LEU A 150 17.93 12.96 -6.24
C LEU A 150 18.11 12.94 -7.75
N ASP A 151 19.30 13.23 -8.24
CA ASP A 151 19.62 13.22 -9.67
C ASP A 151 19.45 11.80 -10.25
N ILE A 152 19.85 10.77 -9.53
CA ILE A 152 19.63 9.37 -9.92
C ILE A 152 18.13 9.07 -10.04
N TYR A 153 17.34 9.48 -9.06
CA TYR A 153 15.88 9.26 -9.08
C TYR A 153 15.21 10.00 -10.24
N LEU A 154 15.58 11.25 -10.47
CA LEU A 154 15.05 12.05 -11.59
C LEU A 154 15.38 11.41 -12.94
N LYS A 155 16.61 10.87 -13.09
CA LYS A 155 17.00 10.14 -14.29
C LYS A 155 16.16 8.88 -14.49
N LEU A 156 15.94 8.09 -13.41
CA LEU A 156 15.08 6.90 -13.46
C LEU A 156 13.65 7.25 -13.89
N VAL A 157 13.09 8.33 -13.34
CA VAL A 157 11.75 8.81 -13.70
C VAL A 157 11.72 9.19 -15.17
N TYR A 158 12.69 9.95 -15.65
CA TYR A 158 12.74 10.36 -17.04
C TYR A 158 12.84 9.16 -18.00
N GLU A 159 13.74 8.23 -17.73
CA GLU A 159 13.95 7.04 -18.56
C GLU A 159 12.74 6.10 -18.61
N ASN A 160 11.88 6.10 -17.59
CA ASN A 160 10.74 5.19 -17.46
C ASN A 160 9.36 5.88 -17.58
N SER A 161 9.32 7.21 -17.81
CA SER A 161 8.08 8.00 -17.84
C SER A 161 7.26 7.82 -19.11
N CYS A 162 7.81 7.25 -20.18
CA CYS A 162 7.13 7.00 -21.45
C CYS A 162 6.21 5.78 -21.44
N TYR A 163 5.90 5.24 -20.25
CA TYR A 163 5.00 4.10 -20.12
C TYR A 163 3.55 4.51 -20.36
N LYS A 164 2.79 3.67 -21.06
CA LYS A 164 1.45 4.02 -21.57
C LYS A 164 0.32 3.94 -20.54
N HIS A 165 0.56 3.40 -19.34
CA HIS A 165 -0.49 3.25 -18.33
C HIS A 165 -0.70 4.53 -17.53
N ASP A 166 -1.95 5.02 -17.47
CA ASP A 166 -2.32 6.27 -16.79
C ASP A 166 -2.00 6.27 -15.29
N HIS A 167 -2.11 5.12 -14.64
CA HIS A 167 -1.80 4.98 -13.21
C HIS A 167 -0.33 5.26 -12.88
N ILE A 168 0.57 4.95 -13.80
CA ILE A 168 2.00 5.21 -13.65
C ILE A 168 2.28 6.68 -13.87
N LYS A 169 1.67 7.29 -14.89
CA LYS A 169 1.84 8.72 -15.20
C LYS A 169 1.36 9.64 -14.09
N LYS A 170 0.40 9.21 -13.29
CA LYS A 170 -0.13 9.98 -12.15
C LYS A 170 0.68 9.81 -10.87
N ALA A 171 1.60 8.84 -10.82
CA ALA A 171 2.48 8.64 -9.68
C ALA A 171 3.67 9.60 -9.71
#